data_f444de6873585f3510b828749f67a96a
#
_entry.id   f444de6873585f3510b828749f67a96a
#
_cell.length_a   1.000
_cell.length_b   1.000
_cell.length_c   1.000
_cell.angle_alpha   90.00
_cell.angle_beta   90.00
_cell.angle_gamma   90.00
#
_symmetry.space_group_name_H-M   'P 1'
#
loop_
_entity.id
_entity.type
_entity.pdbx_description
1 polymer ?
#
loop_
_entity_poly.entity_id
_entity_poly.type
_entity_poly.pdbx_seq_one_letter_code
_entity_poly.pdbx_strand_id
1 'polypeptide(L)'
;MPKKAIKKYIPSIKEKYMCSKHKKYFSEKLITWRKEIIKSNNDNVVLNNLDDNVSSADIVDQASSYTEKNVEMRASNRRRKLVNKIDQALKKIKDGTYGYCEETGEPIGLKRLIARPIATLCIEAQERHEKEEKIYVAD
;
A
#
# COMPACT_ATOMS: atom_id res chain seq x y z
N MET A 1 -9.85 19.36 -32.59
CA MET A 1 -10.29 17.95 -32.55
C MET A 1 -10.49 17.55 -31.09
N PRO A 2 -11.63 17.04 -30.68
CA PRO A 2 -11.82 16.60 -29.34
C PRO A 2 -10.90 15.39 -29.09
N LYS A 3 -10.00 15.50 -28.12
CA LYS A 3 -9.21 14.37 -27.64
C LYS A 3 -10.20 13.31 -27.14
N LYS A 4 -10.35 12.21 -27.86
CA LYS A 4 -11.11 11.05 -27.38
C LYS A 4 -10.55 10.68 -26.02
N ALA A 5 -11.37 10.83 -24.98
CA ALA A 5 -11.00 10.35 -23.65
C ALA A 5 -10.66 8.86 -23.79
N ILE A 6 -9.41 8.53 -23.59
CA ILE A 6 -8.95 7.14 -23.57
C ILE A 6 -9.70 6.48 -22.43
N LYS A 7 -10.66 5.62 -22.75
CA LYS A 7 -11.39 4.86 -21.73
C LYS A 7 -10.36 4.05 -20.95
N LYS A 8 -10.17 4.42 -19.70
CA LYS A 8 -9.24 3.75 -18.80
C LYS A 8 -9.68 2.29 -18.67
N TYR A 9 -8.80 1.35 -19.02
CA TYR A 9 -9.09 -0.07 -18.92
C TYR A 9 -9.38 -0.46 -17.46
N ILE A 10 -10.45 -1.21 -17.26
CA ILE A 10 -10.81 -1.78 -15.94
C ILE A 10 -10.91 -3.29 -16.13
N PRO A 11 -10.24 -4.10 -15.26
CA PRO A 11 -10.32 -5.55 -15.36
C PRO A 11 -11.76 -6.05 -15.26
N SER A 12 -12.13 -6.95 -16.15
CA SER A 12 -13.47 -7.53 -16.21
C SER A 12 -13.44 -9.01 -15.75
N ILE A 13 -14.49 -9.42 -15.05
CA ILE A 13 -14.71 -10.83 -14.65
C ILE A 13 -14.88 -11.75 -15.87
N LYS A 14 -15.31 -11.20 -17.01
CA LYS A 14 -15.48 -11.94 -18.27
C LYS A 14 -14.15 -12.39 -18.89
N GLU A 15 -13.04 -11.74 -18.51
CA GLU A 15 -11.71 -12.11 -18.97
C GLU A 15 -11.12 -13.21 -18.08
N LYS A 16 -10.16 -13.96 -18.64
CA LYS A 16 -9.45 -14.98 -17.86
C LYS A 16 -8.74 -14.32 -16.67
N TYR A 17 -8.93 -14.87 -15.48
CA TYR A 17 -8.32 -14.37 -14.25
C TYR A 17 -6.78 -14.33 -14.36
N MET A 18 -6.20 -13.20 -13.99
CA MET A 18 -4.77 -12.93 -14.10
C MET A 18 -4.21 -13.11 -15.52
N CYS A 19 -4.99 -12.74 -16.55
CA CYS A 19 -4.48 -12.62 -17.90
C CYS A 19 -3.46 -11.48 -18.01
N SER A 20 -2.76 -11.38 -19.13
CA SER A 20 -1.73 -10.35 -19.37
C SER A 20 -2.26 -8.92 -19.15
N LYS A 21 -3.51 -8.65 -19.52
CA LYS A 21 -4.16 -7.36 -19.31
C LYS A 21 -4.37 -7.04 -17.83
N HIS A 22 -4.81 -8.03 -17.04
CA HIS A 22 -4.96 -7.87 -15.59
C HIS A 22 -3.61 -7.60 -14.91
N LYS A 23 -2.61 -8.38 -15.24
CA LYS A 23 -1.24 -8.19 -14.71
C LYS A 23 -0.69 -6.82 -15.04
N LYS A 24 -0.85 -6.36 -16.27
CA LYS A 24 -0.43 -5.02 -16.68
C LYS A 24 -1.16 -3.92 -15.91
N TYR A 25 -2.47 -4.03 -15.78
CA TYR A 25 -3.28 -3.07 -15.03
C TYR A 25 -2.82 -2.94 -13.57
N PHE A 26 -2.68 -4.04 -12.87
CA PHE A 26 -2.25 -4.05 -11.47
C PHE A 26 -0.79 -3.61 -11.31
N SER A 27 0.08 -3.99 -12.23
CA SER A 27 1.48 -3.55 -12.25
C SER A 27 1.57 -2.01 -12.37
N GLU A 28 0.87 -1.42 -13.33
CA GLU A 28 0.84 0.04 -13.51
C GLU A 28 0.26 0.76 -12.29
N LYS A 29 -0.82 0.23 -11.72
CA LYS A 29 -1.46 0.77 -10.52
C LYS A 29 -0.51 0.75 -9.31
N LEU A 30 0.18 -0.35 -9.10
CA LEU A 30 1.16 -0.52 -8.01
C LEU A 30 2.37 0.39 -8.18
N ILE A 31 2.90 0.50 -9.39
CA ILE A 31 4.04 1.37 -9.70
C ILE A 31 3.68 2.84 -9.47
N THR A 32 2.52 3.28 -9.93
CA THR A 32 2.03 4.65 -9.73
C THR A 32 1.86 4.95 -8.24
N TRP A 33 1.24 4.06 -7.51
CA TRP A 33 1.04 4.21 -6.07
C TRP A 33 2.37 4.24 -5.30
N ARG A 34 3.31 3.39 -5.67
CA ARG A 34 4.67 3.38 -5.10
C ARG A 34 5.36 4.73 -5.28
N LYS A 35 5.29 5.30 -6.47
CA LYS A 35 5.87 6.62 -6.77
C LYS A 35 5.24 7.73 -5.93
N GLU A 36 3.93 7.72 -5.79
CA GLU A 36 3.19 8.69 -4.96
C GLU A 36 3.60 8.62 -3.49
N ILE A 37 3.74 7.42 -2.93
CA ILE A 37 4.16 7.22 -1.54
C ILE A 37 5.59 7.71 -1.32
N ILE A 38 6.52 7.37 -2.20
CA ILE A 38 7.92 7.77 -2.10
C ILE A 38 8.05 9.29 -2.21
N LYS A 39 7.33 9.92 -3.14
CA LYS A 39 7.30 11.37 -3.29
C LYS A 39 6.78 12.05 -2.01
N SER A 40 5.66 11.59 -1.48
CA SER A 40 5.09 12.11 -0.23
C SER A 40 6.06 11.96 0.95
N ASN A 41 6.74 10.82 1.06
CA ASN A 41 7.73 10.59 2.12
C ASN A 41 8.93 11.52 1.99
N ASN A 42 9.44 11.74 0.79
CA ASN A 42 10.56 12.66 0.53
C ASN A 42 10.18 14.11 0.83
N ASP A 43 8.99 14.55 0.42
CA ASP A 43 8.48 15.89 0.71
C ASP A 43 8.38 16.12 2.22
N ASN A 44 7.88 15.16 2.98
CA ASN A 44 7.81 15.24 4.44
C ASN A 44 9.18 15.27 5.12
N VAL A 45 10.15 14.52 4.62
CA VAL A 45 11.54 14.55 5.12
C VAL A 45 12.16 15.94 4.90
N VAL A 46 11.96 16.55 3.73
CA VAL A 46 12.44 17.90 3.44
C VAL A 46 11.80 18.93 4.38
N LEU A 47 10.49 18.87 4.57
CA LEU A 47 9.78 19.79 5.50
C LEU A 47 10.28 19.63 6.94
N ASN A 48 10.47 18.42 7.43
CA ASN A 48 10.99 18.16 8.77
C ASN A 48 12.41 18.68 8.94
N ASN A 49 13.27 18.55 7.94
CA ASN A 49 14.62 19.09 7.97
C ASN A 49 14.64 20.63 8.00
N LEU A 50 13.69 21.29 7.33
CA LEU A 50 13.51 22.74 7.42
C LEU A 50 13.07 23.18 8.81
N ASP A 51 12.17 22.45 9.46
CA ASP A 51 11.71 22.73 10.82
C ASP A 51 12.83 22.53 11.85
N ASP A 52 13.73 21.58 11.66
CA ASP A 52 14.88 21.32 12.53
C ASP A 52 15.87 22.51 12.57
N ASN A 53 15.88 23.35 11.54
CA ASN A 53 16.72 24.56 11.49
C ASN A 53 16.13 25.75 12.23
N VAL A 54 14.89 25.67 12.69
CA VAL A 54 14.25 26.67 13.53
C VAL A 54 14.46 26.30 15.00
N SER A 55 15.40 26.98 15.70
CA SER A 55 15.63 26.76 17.12
C SER A 55 14.41 27.25 17.91
N SER A 56 13.63 26.34 18.48
CA SER A 56 12.61 26.70 19.46
C SER A 56 13.29 26.98 20.81
N ALA A 57 13.09 28.16 21.33
CA ALA A 57 13.69 28.62 22.61
C ALA A 57 12.95 28.09 23.83
N ASP A 58 11.80 27.44 23.68
CA ASP A 58 10.93 27.01 24.77
C ASP A 58 10.95 25.48 24.92
N ILE A 59 11.08 24.98 26.17
CA ILE A 59 11.06 23.57 26.52
C ILE A 59 9.72 22.91 26.14
N VAL A 60 8.59 23.63 26.24
CA VAL A 60 7.27 23.14 25.85
C VAL A 60 7.19 22.94 24.34
N ASP A 61 7.74 23.87 23.55
CA ASP A 61 7.82 23.76 22.10
C ASP A 61 8.74 22.61 21.68
N GLN A 62 9.84 22.36 22.42
CA GLN A 62 10.72 21.20 22.19
C GLN A 62 10.00 19.88 22.45
N ALA A 63 9.20 19.77 23.52
CA ALA A 63 8.42 18.58 23.84
C ALA A 63 7.34 18.30 22.79
N SER A 64 6.62 19.35 22.34
CA SER A 64 5.63 19.24 21.26
C SER A 64 6.28 18.83 19.94
N SER A 65 7.43 19.44 19.60
CA SER A 65 8.22 19.08 18.41
C SER A 65 8.69 17.63 18.44
N TYR A 66 9.11 17.14 19.61
CA TYR A 66 9.50 15.73 19.79
C TYR A 66 8.33 14.78 19.56
N THR A 67 7.14 15.09 20.07
CA THR A 67 5.92 14.30 19.86
C THR A 67 5.54 14.27 18.38
N GLU A 68 5.57 15.42 17.69
CA GLU A 68 5.31 15.53 16.27
C GLU A 68 6.30 14.72 15.44
N LYS A 69 7.59 14.74 15.78
CA LYS A 69 8.62 13.93 15.13
C LYS A 69 8.38 12.42 15.33
N ASN A 70 7.92 12.01 16.51
CA ASN A 70 7.57 10.61 16.76
C ASN A 70 6.38 10.15 15.92
N VAL A 71 5.34 10.97 15.80
CA VAL A 71 4.18 10.70 14.94
C VAL A 71 4.62 10.60 13.48
N GLU A 72 5.44 11.52 13.01
CA GLU A 72 5.97 11.52 11.65
C GLU A 72 6.87 10.32 11.38
N MET A 73 7.71 9.92 12.32
CA MET A 73 8.55 8.72 12.20
C MET A 73 7.70 7.46 12.08
N ARG A 74 6.63 7.33 12.85
CA ARG A 74 5.68 6.21 12.73
C ARG A 74 4.98 6.19 11.39
N ALA A 75 4.55 7.35 10.89
CA ALA A 75 3.94 7.48 9.57
C ALA A 75 4.93 7.11 8.47
N SER A 76 6.18 7.56 8.56
CA SER A 76 7.25 7.20 7.63
C SER A 76 7.52 5.69 7.64
N ASN A 77 7.57 5.06 8.81
CA ASN A 77 7.75 3.62 8.93
C ASN A 77 6.60 2.83 8.31
N ARG A 78 5.35 3.28 8.46
CA ARG A 78 4.19 2.68 7.81
C ARG A 78 4.28 2.77 6.30
N ARG A 79 4.71 3.92 5.76
CA ARG A 79 4.92 4.11 4.32
C ARG A 79 6.00 3.17 3.78
N ARG A 80 7.10 2.98 4.49
CA ARG A 80 8.15 2.02 4.12
C ARG A 80 7.65 0.59 4.08
N LYS A 81 6.86 0.17 5.07
CA LYS A 81 6.23 -1.15 5.09
C LYS A 81 5.27 -1.33 3.93
N LEU A 82 4.50 -0.28 3.60
CA LEU A 82 3.60 -0.30 2.46
C LEU A 82 4.35 -0.42 1.13
N VAL A 83 5.44 0.31 0.96
CA VAL A 83 6.32 0.20 -0.22
C VAL A 83 6.88 -1.22 -0.34
N ASN A 84 7.31 -1.82 0.76
CA ASN A 84 7.79 -3.20 0.76
C ASN A 84 6.69 -4.20 0.31
N LYS A 85 5.46 -4.01 0.77
CA LYS A 85 4.31 -4.81 0.33
C LYS A 85 4.01 -4.64 -1.15
N ILE A 86 4.13 -3.41 -1.66
CA ILE A 86 3.98 -3.11 -3.09
C ILE A 86 5.07 -3.82 -3.90
N ASP A 87 6.32 -3.77 -3.45
CA ASP A 87 7.44 -4.44 -4.10
C ASP A 87 7.27 -5.96 -4.12
N GLN A 88 6.77 -6.54 -3.03
CA GLN A 88 6.42 -7.97 -2.98
C GLN A 88 5.29 -8.32 -3.95
N ALA A 89 4.27 -7.48 -4.07
CA ALA A 89 3.19 -7.67 -5.03
C ALA A 89 3.70 -7.61 -6.48
N LEU A 90 4.57 -6.66 -6.80
CA LEU A 90 5.21 -6.56 -8.12
C LEU A 90 6.06 -7.79 -8.44
N LYS A 91 6.78 -8.31 -7.44
CA LYS A 91 7.54 -9.56 -7.60
C LYS A 91 6.63 -10.74 -7.87
N LYS A 92 5.50 -10.84 -7.19
CA LYS A 92 4.49 -11.89 -7.44
C LYS A 92 3.90 -11.81 -8.85
N ILE A 93 3.69 -10.62 -9.38
CA ILE A 93 3.25 -10.42 -10.77
C ILE A 93 4.28 -11.00 -11.73
N LYS A 94 5.56 -10.75 -11.50
CA LYS A 94 6.67 -11.32 -12.28
C LYS A 94 6.71 -12.85 -12.20
N ASP A 95 6.53 -13.40 -11.01
CA ASP A 95 6.59 -14.85 -10.75
C ASP A 95 5.31 -15.59 -11.17
N GLY A 96 4.23 -14.86 -11.47
CA GLY A 96 2.94 -15.43 -11.86
C GLY A 96 2.08 -15.91 -10.70
N THR A 97 2.42 -15.56 -9.45
CA THR A 97 1.69 -15.94 -8.23
C THR A 97 0.76 -14.85 -7.70
N TYR A 98 0.76 -13.67 -8.32
CA TYR A 98 -0.09 -12.56 -7.92
C TYR A 98 -1.57 -12.89 -8.10
N GLY A 99 -2.39 -12.46 -7.16
CA GLY A 99 -3.84 -12.62 -7.20
C GLY A 99 -4.36 -13.92 -6.57
N TYR A 100 -3.49 -14.73 -6.02
CA TYR A 100 -3.83 -15.97 -5.32
C TYR A 100 -3.52 -15.86 -3.82
N CYS A 101 -4.39 -16.44 -3.00
CA CYS A 101 -4.20 -16.46 -1.55
C CYS A 101 -2.95 -17.26 -1.17
N GLU A 102 -2.12 -16.71 -0.29
CA GLU A 102 -0.91 -17.37 0.18
C GLU A 102 -1.18 -18.62 1.03
N GLU A 103 -2.32 -18.67 1.70
CA GLU A 103 -2.69 -19.80 2.57
C GLU A 103 -3.46 -20.90 1.85
N THR A 104 -4.47 -20.51 1.06
CA THR A 104 -5.40 -21.47 0.44
C THR A 104 -5.07 -21.76 -1.02
N GLY A 105 -4.28 -20.90 -1.69
CA GLY A 105 -4.02 -20.97 -3.11
C GLY A 105 -5.20 -20.59 -4.01
N GLU A 106 -6.34 -20.22 -3.43
CA GLU A 106 -7.52 -19.79 -4.17
C GLU A 106 -7.39 -18.38 -4.71
N PRO A 107 -8.10 -18.03 -5.81
CA PRO A 107 -8.11 -16.66 -6.32
C PRO A 107 -8.66 -15.67 -5.28
N ILE A 108 -7.96 -14.56 -5.09
CA ILE A 108 -8.40 -13.48 -4.19
C ILE A 108 -9.64 -12.78 -4.74
N GLY A 109 -9.74 -12.60 -6.04
CA GLY A 109 -10.83 -11.94 -6.74
C GLY A 109 -10.49 -10.51 -7.19
N LEU A 110 -11.01 -10.14 -8.34
CA LEU A 110 -10.74 -8.83 -8.95
C LEU A 110 -11.25 -7.67 -8.10
N LYS A 111 -12.43 -7.79 -7.51
CA LYS A 111 -13.01 -6.73 -6.67
C LYS A 111 -12.12 -6.41 -5.47
N ARG A 112 -11.62 -7.44 -4.80
CA ARG A 112 -10.74 -7.27 -3.65
C ARG A 112 -9.39 -6.67 -4.04
N LEU A 113 -8.82 -7.12 -5.16
CA LEU A 113 -7.55 -6.59 -5.68
C LEU A 113 -7.67 -5.15 -6.19
N ILE A 114 -8.79 -4.79 -6.80
CA ILE A 114 -9.05 -3.40 -7.21
C ILE A 114 -9.14 -2.48 -5.99
N ALA A 115 -9.81 -2.92 -4.94
CA ALA A 115 -9.92 -2.19 -3.69
C ALA A 115 -8.58 -2.16 -2.91
N ARG A 116 -7.87 -3.28 -2.91
CA ARG A 116 -6.60 -3.43 -2.19
C ARG A 116 -5.59 -4.23 -3.03
N PRO A 117 -4.81 -3.56 -3.87
CA PRO A 117 -3.88 -4.25 -4.79
C PRO A 117 -2.77 -5.06 -4.10
N ILE A 118 -2.47 -4.78 -2.84
CA ILE A 118 -1.47 -5.51 -2.05
C ILE A 118 -2.05 -6.67 -1.24
N ALA A 119 -3.34 -7.01 -1.42
CA ALA A 119 -3.97 -8.12 -0.72
C ALA A 119 -3.26 -9.45 -1.05
N THR A 120 -2.91 -10.20 -0.01
CA THR A 120 -2.22 -11.49 -0.09
C THR A 120 -3.09 -12.65 0.35
N LEU A 121 -4.21 -12.38 1.01
CA LEU A 121 -5.15 -13.34 1.55
C LEU A 121 -6.54 -13.15 0.95
N CYS A 122 -7.25 -14.26 0.71
CA CYS A 122 -8.66 -14.19 0.37
C CYS A 122 -9.49 -13.75 1.59
N ILE A 123 -10.75 -13.40 1.39
CA ILE A 123 -11.64 -12.92 2.45
C ILE A 123 -11.71 -13.92 3.61
N GLU A 124 -11.89 -15.21 3.31
CA GLU A 124 -11.99 -16.27 4.32
C GLU A 124 -10.72 -16.40 5.17
N ALA A 125 -9.54 -16.36 4.55
CA ALA A 125 -8.26 -16.41 5.24
C ALA A 125 -8.04 -15.16 6.10
N GLN A 126 -8.41 -13.98 5.62
CA GLN A 126 -8.32 -12.74 6.35
C GLN A 126 -9.23 -12.74 7.60
N GLU A 127 -10.46 -13.18 7.45
CA GLU A 127 -11.41 -13.31 8.57
C GLU A 127 -10.92 -14.30 9.63
N ARG A 128 -10.30 -15.39 9.21
CA ARG A 128 -9.70 -16.38 10.11
C ARG A 128 -8.57 -15.76 10.94
N HIS A 129 -7.67 -15.02 10.31
CA HIS A 129 -6.59 -14.30 10.99
C HIS A 129 -7.11 -13.29 12.00
N GLU A 130 -8.12 -12.51 11.63
CA GLU A 130 -8.73 -11.52 12.51
C GLU A 130 -9.38 -12.17 13.74
N LYS A 131 -10.01 -13.32 13.58
CA LYS A 131 -10.57 -14.10 14.70
C LYS A 131 -9.48 -14.63 15.64
N GLU A 132 -8.41 -15.15 15.08
CA GLU A 132 -7.25 -15.63 15.87
C GLU A 132 -6.61 -14.49 16.66
N GLU A 133 -6.39 -13.33 16.04
CA GLU A 133 -5.85 -12.16 16.72
C GLU A 133 -6.75 -11.72 17.88
N LYS A 134 -8.07 -11.71 17.73
CA LYS A 134 -9.00 -11.38 18.80
C LYS A 134 -8.93 -12.35 19.99
N ILE A 135 -8.71 -13.63 19.73
CA ILE A 135 -8.58 -14.65 20.76
C ILE A 135 -7.27 -14.42 21.56
N TYR A 136 -6.17 -14.11 20.90
CA TYR A 136 -4.90 -13.84 21.56
C TYR A 136 -4.87 -12.52 22.35
N VAL A 137 -5.62 -11.52 21.93
CA VAL A 137 -5.72 -10.22 22.63
C VAL A 137 -6.65 -10.29 23.84
N ALA A 138 -7.58 -11.25 23.87
CA ALA A 138 -8.52 -11.44 24.98
C ALA A 138 -7.91 -12.17 26.21
N ASP A 139 -6.75 -12.77 26.06
CA ASP A 139 -5.96 -13.36 27.14
C ASP A 139 -4.94 -12.33 27.67
#